data_5e157488922cfc091ba0677d87b2e0c1
#
_entry.id   5e157488922cfc091ba0677d87b2e0c1
#
_cell.length_a   1.000
_cell.length_b   1.000
_cell.length_c   1.000
_cell.angle_alpha   90.00
_cell.angle_beta   90.00
_cell.angle_gamma   90.00
#
_symmetry.space_group_name_H-M   'P 1'
#
loop_
_entity.id
_entity.type
_entity.pdbx_description
1 polymer ?
#
loop_
_entity_poly.entity_id
_entity_poly.type
_entity_poly.pdbx_seq_one_letter_code
_entity_poly.pdbx_strand_id
1 'polypeptide(L)'
;MKIVYSHLLNFLEKKPSLAELSDKLFQLGHEHEIEGEVMDLEITPNRGDCLSLKGIARDLNHFYKADLDTQHYDADIPEADVAFENKAEDLCPNISFVEIEIEGPVKAYAPYLENYFKDLKLNKNNLFTDISNYLAYETGQPTHCYDATKINGPLVLEKRNKQEKFKTLLGSEIELKGENLVFTINDVAVDLAGTMGDESTSCSEDTTKVLVECAYFKPEEILGKARQYNLNSEASYKFERGVDFLAQEQVLRRFIAIVSDHAKIKSLALKTEQRKVENGEVEFDSDRLNKIIGTELTENEQKDYLTSLYFKTE
;
A
#
# COMPACT_ATOMS: atom_id res chain seq x y z
N MET A 1 -9.59 5.58 -8.88
CA MET A 1 -8.23 4.99 -8.94
C MET A 1 -7.85 4.74 -10.37
N LYS A 2 -6.74 5.34 -10.84
CA LYS A 2 -6.28 5.10 -12.21
C LYS A 2 -5.44 3.84 -12.29
N ILE A 3 -5.81 2.94 -13.21
CA ILE A 3 -5.01 1.76 -13.56
C ILE A 3 -4.78 1.71 -15.07
N VAL A 4 -3.65 1.12 -15.47
CA VAL A 4 -3.33 0.95 -16.89
C VAL A 4 -3.69 -0.49 -17.29
N TYR A 5 -4.42 -0.65 -18.37
CA TYR A 5 -4.87 -1.95 -18.87
C TYR A 5 -3.71 -2.93 -19.04
N SER A 6 -2.62 -2.52 -19.71
CA SER A 6 -1.46 -3.38 -19.89
C SER A 6 -0.76 -3.77 -18.58
N HIS A 7 -0.80 -2.91 -17.55
CA HIS A 7 -0.27 -3.25 -16.23
C HIS A 7 -1.11 -4.31 -15.53
N LEU A 8 -2.46 -4.17 -15.58
CA LEU A 8 -3.37 -5.15 -14.97
C LEU A 8 -3.25 -6.51 -15.64
N LEU A 9 -3.05 -6.54 -16.96
CA LEU A 9 -2.85 -7.80 -17.68
C LEU A 9 -1.65 -8.61 -17.16
N ASN A 10 -0.63 -8.00 -16.57
CA ASN A 10 0.50 -8.75 -16.00
C ASN A 10 0.10 -9.65 -14.84
N PHE A 11 -1.03 -9.36 -14.20
CA PHE A 11 -1.59 -10.13 -13.08
C PHE A 11 -2.70 -11.11 -13.50
N LEU A 12 -2.94 -11.33 -14.77
CA LEU A 12 -3.96 -12.23 -15.28
C LEU A 12 -3.32 -13.28 -16.20
N GLU A 13 -3.68 -14.56 -16.05
CA GLU A 13 -3.23 -15.61 -16.96
C GLU A 13 -3.88 -15.45 -18.35
N LYS A 14 -5.20 -15.27 -18.37
CA LYS A 14 -5.94 -14.97 -19.60
C LYS A 14 -5.89 -13.47 -19.87
N LYS A 15 -5.61 -13.10 -21.11
CA LYS A 15 -5.45 -11.71 -21.55
C LYS A 15 -6.71 -11.26 -22.32
N PRO A 16 -7.78 -10.78 -21.63
CA PRO A 16 -8.97 -10.28 -22.31
C PRO A 16 -8.64 -9.02 -23.10
N SER A 17 -9.47 -8.69 -24.08
CA SER A 17 -9.46 -7.36 -24.70
C SER A 17 -9.90 -6.29 -23.68
N LEU A 18 -9.56 -5.02 -23.92
CA LEU A 18 -9.98 -3.91 -23.04
C LEU A 18 -11.51 -3.85 -22.89
N ALA A 19 -12.27 -4.11 -23.96
CA ALA A 19 -13.72 -4.12 -23.91
C ALA A 19 -14.28 -5.25 -23.04
N GLU A 20 -13.75 -6.48 -23.19
CA GLU A 20 -14.14 -7.62 -22.34
C GLU A 20 -13.80 -7.38 -20.87
N LEU A 21 -12.62 -6.80 -20.62
CA LEU A 21 -12.20 -6.45 -19.25
C LEU A 21 -13.15 -5.42 -18.65
N SER A 22 -13.48 -4.37 -19.40
CA SER A 22 -14.42 -3.32 -19.00
C SER A 22 -15.78 -3.90 -18.62
N ASP A 23 -16.34 -4.77 -19.46
CA ASP A 23 -17.63 -5.42 -19.18
C ASP A 23 -17.59 -6.23 -17.86
N LYS A 24 -16.48 -6.93 -17.58
CA LYS A 24 -16.35 -7.69 -16.34
C LYS A 24 -16.18 -6.81 -15.11
N LEU A 25 -15.44 -5.70 -15.22
CA LEU A 25 -15.34 -4.72 -14.13
C LEU A 25 -16.71 -4.14 -13.78
N PHE A 26 -17.54 -3.77 -14.78
CA PHE A 26 -18.92 -3.34 -14.52
C PHE A 26 -19.77 -4.43 -13.86
N GLN A 27 -19.66 -5.69 -14.28
CA GLN A 27 -20.36 -6.81 -13.64
C GLN A 27 -19.97 -7.00 -12.19
N LEU A 28 -18.71 -6.69 -11.82
CA LEU A 28 -18.19 -6.73 -10.45
C LEU A 28 -18.56 -5.48 -9.62
N GLY A 29 -19.20 -4.48 -10.24
CA GLY A 29 -19.57 -3.24 -9.57
C GLY A 29 -18.47 -2.18 -9.54
N HIS A 30 -17.44 -2.32 -10.38
CA HIS A 30 -16.39 -1.31 -10.57
C HIS A 30 -16.74 -0.39 -11.74
N GLU A 31 -17.43 0.71 -11.45
CA GLU A 31 -17.67 1.77 -12.43
C GLU A 31 -16.35 2.42 -12.83
N HIS A 32 -16.21 2.81 -14.10
CA HIS A 32 -14.96 3.40 -14.58
C HIS A 32 -15.14 4.17 -15.89
N GLU A 33 -14.22 5.10 -16.11
CA GLU A 33 -14.02 5.79 -17.38
C GLU A 33 -12.73 5.29 -18.04
N ILE A 34 -12.69 5.27 -19.38
CA ILE A 34 -11.53 4.82 -20.15
C ILE A 34 -10.98 5.95 -21.00
N GLU A 35 -9.70 6.27 -20.83
CA GLU A 35 -8.93 7.17 -21.67
C GLU A 35 -7.70 6.44 -22.24
N GLY A 36 -7.77 5.98 -23.49
CA GLY A 36 -6.73 5.13 -24.08
C GLY A 36 -6.60 3.79 -23.38
N GLU A 37 -5.46 3.52 -22.73
CA GLU A 37 -5.25 2.34 -21.90
C GLU A 37 -5.48 2.59 -20.41
N VAL A 38 -5.75 3.82 -20.01
CA VAL A 38 -5.98 4.16 -18.59
C VAL A 38 -7.46 4.01 -18.28
N MET A 39 -7.75 3.24 -17.24
CA MET A 39 -9.08 3.09 -16.65
C MET A 39 -9.09 3.84 -15.32
N ASP A 40 -10.00 4.80 -15.15
CA ASP A 40 -10.21 5.52 -13.89
C ASP A 40 -11.39 4.88 -13.15
N LEU A 41 -11.08 3.98 -12.19
CA LEU A 41 -12.07 3.22 -11.46
C LEU A 41 -12.61 4.01 -10.27
N GLU A 42 -13.93 4.03 -10.11
CA GLU A 42 -14.62 4.53 -8.92
C GLU A 42 -14.76 3.40 -7.91
N ILE A 43 -13.77 3.28 -7.01
CA ILE A 43 -13.79 2.26 -5.97
C ILE A 43 -14.63 2.75 -4.79
N THR A 44 -15.65 1.98 -4.43
CA THR A 44 -16.53 2.30 -3.29
C THR A 44 -15.76 2.28 -1.95
N PRO A 45 -16.15 3.10 -0.95
CA PRO A 45 -15.40 3.22 0.31
C PRO A 45 -15.20 1.91 1.09
N ASN A 46 -16.08 0.93 0.92
CA ASN A 46 -16.00 -0.38 1.56
C ASN A 46 -15.09 -1.37 0.83
N ARG A 47 -14.48 -0.98 -0.29
CA ARG A 47 -13.60 -1.82 -1.11
C ARG A 47 -12.18 -1.27 -1.16
N GLY A 48 -11.62 -0.90 0.00
CA GLY A 48 -10.21 -0.49 0.13
C GLY A 48 -9.23 -1.53 -0.42
N ASP A 49 -9.58 -2.79 -0.33
CA ASP A 49 -8.87 -3.94 -0.91
C ASP A 49 -8.70 -3.88 -2.44
N CYS A 50 -9.56 -3.15 -3.15
CA CYS A 50 -9.50 -2.95 -4.60
C CYS A 50 -8.74 -1.68 -5.02
N LEU A 51 -8.13 -0.95 -4.09
CA LEU A 51 -7.30 0.22 -4.40
C LEU A 51 -5.88 -0.17 -4.86
N SER A 52 -5.77 -1.26 -5.64
CA SER A 52 -4.50 -1.78 -6.15
C SER A 52 -4.69 -2.65 -7.39
N LEU A 53 -3.61 -2.86 -8.16
CA LEU A 53 -3.60 -3.82 -9.26
C LEU A 53 -3.94 -5.23 -8.78
N LYS A 54 -3.31 -5.68 -7.69
CA LYS A 54 -3.54 -7.02 -7.13
C LYS A 54 -4.97 -7.19 -6.62
N GLY A 55 -5.56 -6.16 -6.01
CA GLY A 55 -6.94 -6.21 -5.54
C GLY A 55 -7.95 -6.36 -6.69
N ILE A 56 -7.77 -5.59 -7.75
CA ILE A 56 -8.61 -5.70 -8.96
C ILE A 56 -8.38 -7.04 -9.67
N ALA A 57 -7.13 -7.49 -9.81
CA ALA A 57 -6.83 -8.78 -10.40
C ALA A 57 -7.45 -9.94 -9.60
N ARG A 58 -7.45 -9.86 -8.26
CA ARG A 58 -8.11 -10.85 -7.41
C ARG A 58 -9.62 -10.91 -7.67
N ASP A 59 -10.30 -9.79 -7.80
CA ASP A 59 -11.74 -9.76 -8.12
C ASP A 59 -12.02 -10.36 -9.51
N LEU A 60 -11.09 -10.22 -10.44
CA LEU A 60 -11.17 -10.80 -11.80
C LEU A 60 -10.77 -12.27 -11.87
N ASN A 61 -10.29 -12.88 -10.75
CA ASN A 61 -9.74 -14.24 -10.75
C ASN A 61 -10.72 -15.28 -11.30
N HIS A 62 -12.00 -15.17 -10.98
CA HIS A 62 -13.02 -16.10 -11.46
C HIS A 62 -13.09 -16.15 -12.99
N PHE A 63 -12.89 -15.00 -13.67
CA PHE A 63 -13.01 -14.91 -15.14
C PHE A 63 -11.69 -15.22 -15.86
N TYR A 64 -10.58 -14.69 -15.33
CA TYR A 64 -9.32 -14.63 -16.07
C TYR A 64 -8.15 -15.33 -15.39
N LYS A 65 -8.36 -15.92 -14.21
CA LYS A 65 -7.33 -16.50 -13.35
C LYS A 65 -6.21 -15.50 -13.05
N ALA A 66 -6.22 -14.98 -11.86
CA ALA A 66 -5.21 -14.05 -11.40
C ALA A 66 -3.92 -14.80 -11.00
N ASP A 67 -2.80 -14.26 -11.43
CA ASP A 67 -1.48 -14.56 -10.90
C ASP A 67 -1.04 -13.37 -10.04
N LEU A 68 -1.23 -13.49 -8.73
CA LEU A 68 -0.94 -12.44 -7.76
C LEU A 68 0.48 -12.56 -7.19
N ASP A 69 1.19 -13.61 -7.56
CA ASP A 69 2.56 -13.81 -7.11
C ASP A 69 3.50 -12.81 -7.80
N THR A 70 4.35 -12.19 -7.00
CA THR A 70 5.36 -11.26 -7.45
C THR A 70 6.68 -11.59 -6.79
N GLN A 71 7.78 -11.27 -7.45
CA GLN A 71 9.10 -11.50 -6.89
C GLN A 71 9.24 -10.80 -5.53
N HIS A 72 9.58 -11.57 -4.50
CA HIS A 72 9.91 -11.12 -3.15
C HIS A 72 11.36 -11.43 -2.83
N TYR A 73 11.87 -10.79 -1.80
CA TYR A 73 13.18 -11.14 -1.23
C TYR A 73 12.99 -12.25 -0.21
N ASP A 74 13.39 -13.47 -0.56
CA ASP A 74 13.11 -14.69 0.22
C ASP A 74 14.22 -15.08 1.21
N ALA A 75 15.41 -14.45 1.10
CA ALA A 75 16.51 -14.77 2.01
C ALA A 75 16.23 -14.26 3.43
N ASP A 76 16.92 -14.86 4.40
CA ASP A 76 16.90 -14.41 5.79
C ASP A 76 17.44 -12.97 5.89
N ILE A 77 16.77 -12.14 6.67
CA ILE A 77 17.13 -10.75 6.91
C ILE A 77 17.47 -10.59 8.38
N PRO A 78 18.65 -10.05 8.75
CA PRO A 78 18.98 -9.75 10.13
C PRO A 78 17.95 -8.82 10.78
N GLU A 79 17.78 -8.94 12.10
CA GLU A 79 16.93 -8.02 12.85
C GLU A 79 17.51 -6.61 12.84
N ALA A 80 16.66 -5.61 12.58
CA ALA A 80 17.06 -4.21 12.58
C ALA A 80 17.08 -3.65 14.00
N ASP A 81 18.17 -2.94 14.33
CA ASP A 81 18.29 -2.15 15.57
C ASP A 81 17.68 -0.74 15.35
N VAL A 82 16.37 -0.71 15.09
CA VAL A 82 15.63 0.55 14.96
C VAL A 82 15.16 0.98 16.33
N ALA A 83 15.63 2.14 16.79
CA ALA A 83 15.15 2.78 18.00
C ALA A 83 13.73 3.31 17.78
N PHE A 84 12.74 2.44 17.92
CA PHE A 84 11.32 2.73 17.72
C PHE A 84 10.51 2.45 18.98
N GLU A 85 9.62 3.36 19.33
CA GLU A 85 8.66 3.22 20.43
C GLU A 85 7.24 3.46 19.89
N ASN A 86 6.35 2.46 20.03
CA ASN A 86 4.94 2.59 19.69
C ASN A 86 4.12 2.91 20.95
N LYS A 87 3.72 4.18 21.12
CA LYS A 87 2.81 4.62 22.19
C LYS A 87 1.34 4.57 21.78
N ALA A 88 1.06 4.10 20.58
CA ALA A 88 -0.28 4.04 19.99
C ALA A 88 -0.61 2.63 19.45
N GLU A 89 -0.20 1.58 20.19
CA GLU A 89 -0.33 0.18 19.76
C GLU A 89 -1.75 -0.23 19.36
N ASP A 90 -2.78 0.35 20.00
CA ASP A 90 -4.16 0.08 19.63
C ASP A 90 -4.59 0.75 18.33
N LEU A 91 -3.88 1.79 17.89
CA LEU A 91 -4.16 2.56 16.68
C LEU A 91 -3.29 2.10 15.51
N CYS A 92 -2.10 1.57 15.81
CA CYS A 92 -1.17 0.98 14.88
C CYS A 92 -0.66 -0.36 15.43
N PRO A 93 -1.47 -1.42 15.36
CA PRO A 93 -1.12 -2.74 15.94
C PRO A 93 -0.05 -3.50 15.15
N ASN A 94 0.15 -3.15 13.88
CA ASN A 94 1.08 -3.83 12.98
C ASN A 94 1.93 -2.79 12.25
N ILE A 95 3.23 -2.90 12.43
CA ILE A 95 4.20 -2.04 11.77
C ILE A 95 5.50 -2.82 11.54
N SER A 96 6.10 -2.60 10.39
CA SER A 96 7.39 -3.17 10.04
C SER A 96 8.31 -2.08 9.49
N PHE A 97 9.60 -2.23 9.74
CA PHE A 97 10.64 -1.35 9.23
C PHE A 97 11.71 -2.17 8.52
N VAL A 98 12.15 -1.72 7.36
CA VAL A 98 13.36 -2.23 6.74
C VAL A 98 14.38 -1.12 6.60
N GLU A 99 15.59 -1.38 7.08
CA GLU A 99 16.76 -0.54 6.80
C GLU A 99 17.50 -1.11 5.59
N ILE A 100 17.72 -0.29 4.57
CA ILE A 100 18.42 -0.65 3.36
C ILE A 100 19.56 0.34 3.11
N GLU A 101 20.77 -0.15 2.95
CA GLU A 101 21.90 0.64 2.45
C GLU A 101 22.31 0.12 1.07
N ILE A 102 22.37 1.01 0.09
CA ILE A 102 22.82 0.70 -1.26
C ILE A 102 24.24 1.22 -1.52
N GLU A 103 24.94 0.58 -2.44
CA GLU A 103 26.26 1.02 -2.90
C GLU A 103 26.33 1.10 -4.43
N GLY A 104 27.10 2.05 -4.91
CA GLY A 104 27.28 2.30 -6.34
C GLY A 104 26.08 3.05 -6.98
N PRO A 105 26.10 3.19 -8.29
CA PRO A 105 25.07 3.96 -9.00
C PRO A 105 23.73 3.20 -9.07
N VAL A 106 22.63 3.95 -9.00
CA VAL A 106 21.30 3.44 -9.33
C VAL A 106 21.22 3.20 -10.84
N LYS A 107 20.75 2.01 -11.23
CA LYS A 107 20.52 1.64 -12.63
C LYS A 107 19.26 2.34 -13.18
N ALA A 108 19.14 2.37 -14.51
CA ALA A 108 17.89 2.74 -15.14
C ALA A 108 16.73 1.85 -14.64
N TYR A 109 15.55 2.44 -14.53
CA TYR A 109 14.37 1.71 -14.05
C TYR A 109 14.02 0.54 -14.97
N ALA A 110 13.71 -0.59 -14.35
CA ALA A 110 13.16 -1.75 -15.06
C ALA A 110 11.84 -1.39 -15.77
N PRO A 111 11.48 -2.08 -16.86
CA PRO A 111 10.33 -1.70 -17.68
C PRO A 111 9.02 -1.52 -16.91
N TYR A 112 8.75 -2.35 -15.90
CA TYR A 112 7.53 -2.26 -15.11
C TYR A 112 7.45 -0.96 -14.29
N LEU A 113 8.58 -0.54 -13.69
CA LEU A 113 8.65 0.70 -12.91
C LEU A 113 8.69 1.93 -13.82
N GLU A 114 9.42 1.86 -14.94
CA GLU A 114 9.47 2.94 -15.94
C GLU A 114 8.09 3.21 -16.55
N ASN A 115 7.38 2.13 -16.94
CA ASN A 115 6.06 2.25 -17.55
C ASN A 115 5.02 2.79 -16.57
N TYR A 116 5.11 2.44 -15.26
CA TYR A 116 4.23 3.01 -14.24
C TYR A 116 4.23 4.54 -14.27
N PHE A 117 5.41 5.16 -14.26
CA PHE A 117 5.53 6.62 -14.30
C PHE A 117 5.10 7.20 -15.65
N LYS A 118 5.54 6.59 -16.73
CA LYS A 118 5.27 7.06 -18.10
C LYS A 118 3.78 7.00 -18.42
N ASP A 119 3.14 5.86 -18.20
CA ASP A 119 1.78 5.61 -18.69
C ASP A 119 0.73 6.33 -17.83
N LEU A 120 1.01 6.54 -16.54
CA LEU A 120 0.20 7.36 -15.64
C LEU A 120 0.60 8.84 -15.64
N LYS A 121 1.63 9.23 -16.41
CA LYS A 121 2.14 10.61 -16.51
C LYS A 121 2.56 11.18 -15.15
N LEU A 122 3.22 10.36 -14.31
CA LEU A 122 3.70 10.73 -13.00
C LEU A 122 5.14 11.23 -13.06
N ASN A 123 5.50 12.11 -12.13
CA ASN A 123 6.88 12.55 -11.96
C ASN A 123 7.68 11.54 -11.13
N LYS A 124 8.93 11.34 -11.51
CA LYS A 124 9.90 10.60 -10.69
C LYS A 124 10.54 11.53 -9.68
N ASN A 125 10.93 10.98 -8.54
CA ASN A 125 11.61 11.70 -7.46
C ASN A 125 13.01 11.08 -7.23
N ASN A 126 13.05 10.04 -6.40
CA ASN A 126 14.25 9.25 -6.11
C ASN A 126 13.84 7.76 -6.03
N LEU A 127 14.81 6.88 -6.13
CA LEU A 127 14.57 5.43 -6.20
C LEU A 127 13.61 4.93 -5.11
N PHE A 128 13.84 5.29 -3.85
CA PHE A 128 13.07 4.75 -2.73
C PHE A 128 11.63 5.25 -2.70
N THR A 129 11.44 6.56 -2.92
CA THR A 129 10.10 7.16 -3.01
C THR A 129 9.32 6.61 -4.21
N ASP A 130 10.00 6.42 -5.33
CA ASP A 130 9.38 5.92 -6.55
C ASP A 130 8.95 4.46 -6.41
N ILE A 131 9.75 3.63 -5.73
CA ILE A 131 9.37 2.26 -5.36
C ILE A 131 8.17 2.27 -4.42
N SER A 132 8.15 3.14 -3.41
CA SER A 132 7.03 3.31 -2.48
C SER A 132 5.72 3.61 -3.21
N ASN A 133 5.75 4.56 -4.15
CA ASN A 133 4.59 4.92 -4.97
C ASN A 133 4.11 3.75 -5.85
N TYR A 134 5.05 3.05 -6.48
CA TYR A 134 4.73 1.87 -7.28
C TYR A 134 4.12 0.75 -6.44
N LEU A 135 4.64 0.48 -5.25
CA LEU A 135 4.11 -0.55 -4.35
C LEU A 135 2.70 -0.22 -3.87
N ALA A 136 2.41 1.03 -3.55
CA ALA A 136 1.06 1.46 -3.24
C ALA A 136 0.08 1.22 -4.41
N TYR A 137 0.54 1.38 -5.65
CA TYR A 137 -0.20 1.06 -6.86
C TYR A 137 -0.36 -0.46 -7.09
N GLU A 138 0.72 -1.24 -6.91
CA GLU A 138 0.73 -2.70 -7.09
C GLU A 138 -0.10 -3.41 -6.03
N THR A 139 0.07 -3.05 -4.74
CA THR A 139 -0.41 -3.84 -3.59
C THR A 139 -1.54 -3.18 -2.80
N GLY A 140 -1.73 -1.87 -2.93
CA GLY A 140 -2.66 -1.10 -2.10
C GLY A 140 -2.10 -0.66 -0.75
N GLN A 141 -0.89 -1.07 -0.39
CA GLN A 141 -0.23 -0.76 0.87
C GLN A 141 0.77 0.38 0.68
N PRO A 142 0.50 1.59 1.20
CA PRO A 142 1.49 2.65 1.21
C PRO A 142 2.64 2.34 2.16
N THR A 143 3.82 2.85 1.82
CA THR A 143 5.02 2.83 2.66
C THR A 143 5.57 4.24 2.81
N HIS A 144 6.33 4.52 3.87
CA HIS A 144 7.03 5.78 4.02
C HIS A 144 8.54 5.56 4.06
N CYS A 145 9.29 6.44 3.39
CA CYS A 145 10.74 6.35 3.26
C CYS A 145 11.41 7.52 3.97
N TYR A 146 12.14 7.21 5.05
CA TYR A 146 12.99 8.17 5.74
C TYR A 146 14.43 8.03 5.25
N ASP A 147 15.12 9.14 4.99
CA ASP A 147 16.57 9.14 4.89
C ASP A 147 17.16 8.78 6.26
N ALA A 148 17.69 7.58 6.39
CA ALA A 148 18.16 7.06 7.68
C ALA A 148 19.30 7.91 8.28
N THR A 149 20.02 8.67 7.46
CA THR A 149 21.09 9.59 7.94
C THR A 149 20.55 10.83 8.64
N LYS A 150 19.26 11.14 8.43
CA LYS A 150 18.57 12.28 9.04
C LYS A 150 17.83 11.94 10.32
N ILE A 151 17.74 10.65 10.67
CA ILE A 151 17.12 10.17 11.91
C ILE A 151 18.16 10.30 13.03
N ASN A 152 17.99 11.29 13.91
CA ASN A 152 18.96 11.62 14.95
C ASN A 152 18.47 11.33 16.38
N GLY A 153 17.53 10.41 16.54
CA GLY A 153 16.95 9.99 17.81
C GLY A 153 15.92 8.89 17.64
N PRO A 154 15.31 8.41 18.72
CA PRO A 154 14.25 7.42 18.65
C PRO A 154 13.06 7.93 17.83
N LEU A 155 12.54 7.08 16.94
CA LEU A 155 11.29 7.32 16.25
C LEU A 155 10.14 6.88 17.17
N VAL A 156 9.24 7.79 17.50
CA VAL A 156 8.12 7.50 18.41
C VAL A 156 6.80 7.71 17.69
N LEU A 157 5.96 6.68 17.65
CA LEU A 157 4.58 6.81 17.17
C LEU A 157 3.66 7.13 18.35
N GLU A 158 2.97 8.25 18.27
CA GLU A 158 2.07 8.69 19.33
C GLU A 158 0.86 9.46 18.80
N LYS A 159 -0.26 9.36 19.52
CA LYS A 159 -1.42 10.24 19.31
C LYS A 159 -1.29 11.43 20.25
N ARG A 160 -1.23 12.65 19.69
CA ARG A 160 -1.05 13.85 20.48
C ARG A 160 -1.87 15.04 19.99
N ASN A 161 -2.17 15.94 20.93
CA ASN A 161 -2.82 17.21 20.65
C ASN A 161 -1.81 18.35 20.92
N LYS A 162 -0.99 18.64 19.92
CA LYS A 162 0.04 19.70 20.00
C LYS A 162 -0.08 20.59 18.79
N GLN A 163 -0.13 21.91 19.02
CA GLN A 163 -0.07 22.88 17.94
C GLN A 163 1.38 23.10 17.56
N GLU A 164 1.73 22.74 16.32
CA GLU A 164 3.09 22.87 15.81
C GLU A 164 3.12 23.04 14.30
N LYS A 165 4.16 23.70 13.81
CA LYS A 165 4.43 23.84 12.39
C LYS A 165 4.94 22.51 11.84
N PHE A 166 4.49 22.17 10.63
CA PHE A 166 4.87 20.97 9.93
C PHE A 166 5.11 21.31 8.46
N LYS A 167 6.32 21.07 7.97
CA LYS A 167 6.68 21.33 6.58
C LYS A 167 6.57 20.03 5.77
N THR A 168 5.57 19.97 4.94
CA THR A 168 5.27 18.75 4.17
C THR A 168 6.35 18.43 3.13
N LEU A 169 6.46 17.16 2.75
CA LEU A 169 7.29 16.69 1.61
C LEU A 169 7.02 17.46 0.31
N LEU A 170 5.81 18.04 0.17
CA LEU A 170 5.41 18.83 -1.00
C LEU A 170 5.82 20.29 -0.89
N GLY A 171 6.56 20.68 0.17
CA GLY A 171 7.07 22.03 0.39
C GLY A 171 6.06 23.02 0.96
N SER A 172 4.84 22.60 1.28
CA SER A 172 3.85 23.45 1.95
C SER A 172 4.06 23.42 3.47
N GLU A 173 3.90 24.57 4.13
CA GLU A 173 3.88 24.67 5.59
C GLU A 173 2.43 24.63 6.08
N ILE A 174 2.14 23.70 6.98
CA ILE A 174 0.85 23.57 7.64
C ILE A 174 1.03 23.72 9.16
N GLU A 175 -0.06 23.93 9.88
CA GLU A 175 -0.09 23.94 11.33
C GLU A 175 -0.93 22.75 11.82
N LEU A 176 -0.27 21.78 12.47
CA LEU A 176 -0.98 20.65 13.10
C LEU A 176 -1.82 21.18 14.25
N LYS A 177 -3.09 20.75 14.33
CA LYS A 177 -4.08 21.18 15.34
C LYS A 177 -4.96 20.00 15.74
N GLY A 178 -5.38 19.98 16.99
CA GLY A 178 -6.20 18.91 17.53
C GLY A 178 -5.42 17.61 17.66
N GLU A 179 -6.14 16.51 17.79
CA GLU A 179 -5.52 15.18 17.91
C GLU A 179 -5.03 14.67 16.57
N ASN A 180 -3.77 14.26 16.52
CA ASN A 180 -3.15 13.64 15.36
C ASN A 180 -2.31 12.44 15.79
N LEU A 181 -2.34 11.38 14.97
CA LEU A 181 -1.38 10.30 15.05
C LEU A 181 -0.13 10.72 14.27
N VAL A 182 1.01 10.75 14.92
CA VAL A 182 2.27 11.27 14.33
C VAL A 182 3.46 10.41 14.71
N PHE A 183 4.43 10.35 13.81
CA PHE A 183 5.78 9.96 14.19
C PHE A 183 6.58 11.18 14.62
N THR A 184 7.34 11.04 15.69
CA THR A 184 8.17 12.12 16.23
C THR A 184 9.61 11.67 16.41
N ILE A 185 10.54 12.62 16.30
CA ILE A 185 11.94 12.50 16.71
C ILE A 185 12.24 13.67 17.63
N ASN A 186 12.75 13.40 18.84
CA ASN A 186 13.06 14.44 19.83
C ASN A 186 11.87 15.40 20.10
N ASP A 187 10.64 14.85 20.19
CA ASP A 187 9.38 15.59 20.42
C ASP A 187 8.96 16.55 19.27
N VAL A 188 9.53 16.39 18.06
CA VAL A 188 9.14 17.11 16.85
C VAL A 188 8.45 16.14 15.89
N ALA A 189 7.29 16.50 15.34
CA ALA A 189 6.61 15.69 14.34
C ALA A 189 7.42 15.65 13.05
N VAL A 190 7.70 14.42 12.57
CA VAL A 190 8.41 14.14 11.33
C VAL A 190 7.56 13.41 10.30
N ASP A 191 6.39 12.91 10.72
CA ASP A 191 5.39 12.33 9.82
C ASP A 191 4.00 12.42 10.45
N LEU A 192 3.02 12.91 9.70
CA LEU A 192 1.60 12.78 10.01
C LEU A 192 1.17 11.40 9.51
N ALA A 193 1.13 10.45 10.43
CA ALA A 193 1.02 9.02 10.17
C ALA A 193 -0.06 8.69 9.13
N GLY A 194 0.33 7.92 8.12
CA GLY A 194 -0.53 7.52 7.00
C GLY A 194 -1.04 8.66 6.11
N THR A 195 -0.59 9.88 6.33
CA THR A 195 -1.07 11.04 5.58
C THR A 195 0.04 11.78 4.84
N MET A 196 1.10 12.24 5.54
CA MET A 196 2.11 13.09 4.92
C MET A 196 3.39 13.14 5.76
N GLY A 197 4.53 12.85 5.15
CA GLY A 197 5.83 13.03 5.76
C GLY A 197 6.30 14.47 5.80
N ASP A 198 7.23 14.76 6.72
CA ASP A 198 7.92 16.06 6.84
C ASP A 198 9.16 16.09 5.94
N GLU A 199 9.49 17.28 5.43
CA GLU A 199 10.64 17.47 4.54
C GLU A 199 12.00 17.16 5.23
N SER A 200 12.09 17.33 6.56
CA SER A 200 13.35 17.19 7.30
C SER A 200 13.95 15.78 7.25
N THR A 201 13.12 14.75 7.10
CA THR A 201 13.54 13.33 7.03
C THR A 201 13.43 12.73 5.63
N SER A 202 13.06 13.54 4.64
CA SER A 202 12.79 13.07 3.27
C SER A 202 14.02 12.50 2.58
N CYS A 203 13.80 11.48 1.74
CA CYS A 203 14.80 10.97 0.81
C CYS A 203 15.03 11.96 -0.35
N SER A 204 16.23 11.92 -0.91
CA SER A 204 16.66 12.66 -2.10
C SER A 204 17.33 11.71 -3.09
N GLU A 205 17.77 12.23 -4.24
CA GLU A 205 18.57 11.46 -5.22
C GLU A 205 19.89 10.96 -4.64
N ASP A 206 20.44 11.64 -3.64
CA ASP A 206 21.71 11.30 -2.98
C ASP A 206 21.52 10.32 -1.80
N THR A 207 20.29 9.98 -1.44
CA THR A 207 20.04 9.05 -0.33
C THR A 207 20.50 7.65 -0.68
N THR A 208 21.47 7.13 0.09
CA THR A 208 21.98 5.77 -0.04
C THR A 208 21.58 4.84 1.10
N LYS A 209 21.08 5.39 2.20
CA LYS A 209 20.60 4.64 3.36
C LYS A 209 19.20 5.08 3.71
N VAL A 210 18.23 4.16 3.63
CA VAL A 210 16.81 4.42 3.85
C VAL A 210 16.29 3.56 4.98
N LEU A 211 15.40 4.13 5.80
CA LEU A 211 14.49 3.39 6.66
C LEU A 211 13.10 3.45 6.05
N VAL A 212 12.58 2.31 5.65
CA VAL A 212 11.23 2.21 5.06
C VAL A 212 10.27 1.68 6.11
N GLU A 213 9.23 2.45 6.38
CA GLU A 213 8.13 2.11 7.26
C GLU A 213 6.98 1.53 6.42
N CYS A 214 6.35 0.46 6.92
CA CYS A 214 5.12 -0.11 6.41
C CYS A 214 4.21 -0.46 7.59
N ALA A 215 3.06 0.18 7.68
CA ALA A 215 2.18 0.05 8.83
C ALA A 215 0.72 -0.22 8.45
N TYR A 216 -0.03 -0.75 9.41
CA TYR A 216 -1.47 -0.66 9.44
C TYR A 216 -1.89 0.39 10.46
N PHE A 217 -2.61 1.40 10.03
CA PHE A 217 -3.25 2.36 10.92
C PHE A 217 -4.77 2.11 10.94
N LYS A 218 -5.40 2.27 12.11
CA LYS A 218 -6.86 2.24 12.17
C LYS A 218 -7.44 3.31 11.24
N PRO A 219 -8.33 2.97 10.30
CA PRO A 219 -8.87 3.91 9.31
C PRO A 219 -9.46 5.18 9.93
N GLU A 220 -10.08 5.07 11.11
CA GLU A 220 -10.71 6.17 11.82
C GLU A 220 -9.72 7.27 12.23
N GLU A 221 -8.44 6.91 12.47
CA GLU A 221 -7.40 7.87 12.84
C GLU A 221 -6.90 8.69 11.64
N ILE A 222 -7.02 8.12 10.45
CA ILE A 222 -6.56 8.76 9.19
C ILE A 222 -7.72 9.50 8.50
N LEU A 223 -8.95 9.03 8.73
CA LEU A 223 -10.14 9.56 8.06
C LEU A 223 -10.26 11.09 8.18
N GLY A 224 -10.26 11.74 7.02
CA GLY A 224 -10.43 13.18 6.90
C GLY A 224 -9.21 14.03 7.23
N LYS A 225 -8.06 13.45 7.63
CA LYS A 225 -6.84 14.22 7.97
C LYS A 225 -6.30 14.97 6.75
N ALA A 226 -6.23 14.34 5.59
CA ALA A 226 -5.81 15.01 4.36
C ALA A 226 -6.71 16.23 4.07
N ARG A 227 -8.02 16.10 4.21
CA ARG A 227 -8.98 17.21 4.03
C ARG A 227 -8.80 18.30 5.08
N GLN A 228 -8.60 17.94 6.36
CA GLN A 228 -8.40 18.89 7.46
C GLN A 228 -7.23 19.83 7.20
N TYR A 229 -6.16 19.33 6.61
CA TYR A 229 -4.94 20.10 6.32
C TYR A 229 -4.81 20.51 4.86
N ASN A 230 -5.86 20.31 4.05
CA ASN A 230 -5.85 20.60 2.61
C ASN A 230 -4.66 19.96 1.88
N LEU A 231 -4.39 18.69 2.20
CA LEU A 231 -3.35 17.88 1.60
C LEU A 231 -3.94 16.99 0.51
N ASN A 232 -3.18 16.79 -0.57
CA ASN A 232 -3.46 15.75 -1.54
C ASN A 232 -2.57 14.54 -1.22
N SER A 233 -3.17 13.47 -0.69
CA SER A 233 -2.45 12.29 -0.24
C SER A 233 -3.14 11.00 -0.71
N GLU A 234 -2.52 10.30 -1.64
CA GLU A 234 -2.98 8.97 -2.04
C GLU A 234 -2.83 7.94 -0.93
N ALA A 235 -1.81 8.08 -0.08
CA ALA A 235 -1.64 7.23 1.08
C ALA A 235 -2.83 7.35 2.04
N SER A 236 -3.22 8.59 2.40
CA SER A 236 -4.39 8.84 3.23
C SER A 236 -5.67 8.26 2.63
N TYR A 237 -5.86 8.38 1.32
CA TYR A 237 -7.00 7.83 0.61
C TYR A 237 -7.11 6.30 0.74
N LYS A 238 -5.97 5.59 0.77
CA LYS A 238 -5.91 4.13 0.97
C LYS A 238 -6.11 3.76 2.45
N PHE A 239 -5.38 4.40 3.36
CA PHE A 239 -5.46 4.12 4.80
C PHE A 239 -6.85 4.40 5.37
N GLU A 240 -7.53 5.48 4.98
CA GLU A 240 -8.88 5.79 5.48
C GLU A 240 -9.95 4.79 5.03
N ARG A 241 -9.66 3.95 4.00
CA ARG A 241 -10.53 2.86 3.53
C ARG A 241 -10.11 1.49 4.05
N GLY A 242 -8.99 1.44 4.73
CA GLY A 242 -8.39 0.21 5.25
C GLY A 242 -7.43 -0.44 4.25
N VAL A 243 -6.26 -0.80 4.76
CA VAL A 243 -5.24 -1.59 4.07
C VAL A 243 -5.20 -2.99 4.68
N ASP A 244 -4.48 -3.93 4.05
CA ASP A 244 -4.33 -5.27 4.58
C ASP A 244 -3.62 -5.26 5.95
N PHE A 245 -4.24 -5.89 6.93
CA PHE A 245 -3.77 -5.91 8.32
C PHE A 245 -2.45 -6.67 8.51
N LEU A 246 -2.12 -7.60 7.62
CA LEU A 246 -0.96 -8.51 7.74
C LEU A 246 0.09 -8.37 6.63
N ALA A 247 -0.07 -7.43 5.71
CA ALA A 247 0.77 -7.34 4.51
C ALA A 247 2.16 -6.71 4.74
N GLN A 248 2.43 -6.09 5.90
CA GLN A 248 3.55 -5.16 6.10
C GLN A 248 4.90 -5.76 5.75
N GLU A 249 5.25 -6.91 6.32
CA GLU A 249 6.53 -7.55 6.05
C GLU A 249 6.65 -8.00 4.59
N GLN A 250 5.57 -8.55 4.03
CA GLN A 250 5.57 -9.04 2.66
C GLN A 250 5.76 -7.91 1.65
N VAL A 251 5.15 -6.75 1.91
CA VAL A 251 5.33 -5.54 1.10
C VAL A 251 6.77 -5.04 1.19
N LEU A 252 7.39 -5.04 2.38
CA LEU A 252 8.80 -4.67 2.52
C LEU A 252 9.73 -5.66 1.82
N ARG A 253 9.44 -6.96 1.83
CA ARG A 253 10.20 -7.96 1.05
C ARG A 253 10.09 -7.72 -0.46
N ARG A 254 8.93 -7.29 -0.93
CA ARG A 254 8.74 -6.83 -2.31
C ARG A 254 9.52 -5.54 -2.60
N PHE A 255 9.54 -4.59 -1.66
CA PHE A 255 10.35 -3.37 -1.75
C PHE A 255 11.84 -3.71 -1.94
N ILE A 256 12.38 -4.62 -1.12
CA ILE A 256 13.77 -5.06 -1.21
C ILE A 256 14.06 -5.69 -2.59
N ALA A 257 13.17 -6.54 -3.10
CA ALA A 257 13.33 -7.17 -4.40
C ALA A 257 13.43 -6.12 -5.51
N ILE A 258 12.57 -5.10 -5.49
CA ILE A 258 12.61 -4.00 -6.46
C ILE A 258 13.91 -3.18 -6.31
N VAL A 259 14.36 -2.89 -5.08
CA VAL A 259 15.67 -2.23 -4.87
C VAL A 259 16.80 -3.06 -5.49
N SER A 260 16.78 -4.39 -5.33
CA SER A 260 17.80 -5.30 -5.88
C SER A 260 17.89 -5.29 -7.40
N ASP A 261 16.78 -5.02 -8.10
CA ASP A 261 16.78 -4.85 -9.55
C ASP A 261 17.56 -3.59 -9.98
N HIS A 262 17.55 -2.55 -9.15
CA HIS A 262 18.00 -1.21 -9.51
C HIS A 262 19.33 -0.78 -8.86
N ALA A 263 19.70 -1.37 -7.72
CA ALA A 263 20.91 -1.02 -6.99
C ALA A 263 21.54 -2.25 -6.33
N LYS A 264 22.84 -2.16 -6.04
CA LYS A 264 23.50 -3.17 -5.23
C LYS A 264 23.23 -2.89 -3.75
N ILE A 265 22.57 -3.80 -3.08
CA ILE A 265 22.34 -3.71 -1.64
C ILE A 265 23.65 -4.03 -0.90
N LYS A 266 24.06 -3.14 -0.02
CA LYS A 266 25.24 -3.27 0.84
C LYS A 266 24.86 -3.90 2.19
N SER A 267 23.74 -3.46 2.77
CA SER A 267 23.22 -4.01 4.01
C SER A 267 21.69 -3.96 4.05
N LEU A 268 21.12 -4.93 4.76
CA LEU A 268 19.68 -5.06 5.04
C LEU A 268 19.47 -5.44 6.49
N ALA A 269 18.43 -4.85 7.11
CA ALA A 269 17.91 -5.32 8.38
C ALA A 269 16.40 -5.04 8.46
N LEU A 270 15.63 -5.94 9.09
CA LEU A 270 14.17 -5.89 9.17
C LEU A 270 13.71 -5.97 10.61
N LYS A 271 12.77 -5.12 11.01
CA LYS A 271 12.06 -5.20 12.29
C LYS A 271 10.57 -5.29 12.02
N THR A 272 9.89 -6.25 12.66
CA THR A 272 8.44 -6.42 12.53
C THR A 272 7.80 -6.48 13.92
N GLU A 273 6.82 -5.60 14.14
CA GLU A 273 5.93 -5.65 15.29
C GLU A 273 4.52 -5.96 14.77
N GLN A 274 4.01 -7.15 15.10
CA GLN A 274 2.76 -7.63 14.52
C GLN A 274 1.91 -8.35 15.56
N ARG A 275 0.65 -7.95 15.70
CA ARG A 275 -0.36 -8.70 16.46
C ARG A 275 -0.85 -9.89 15.66
N LYS A 276 -0.99 -11.01 16.32
CA LYS A 276 -1.66 -12.19 15.74
C LYS A 276 -3.13 -11.88 15.55
N VAL A 277 -3.64 -12.25 14.38
CA VAL A 277 -5.07 -12.16 14.04
C VAL A 277 -5.58 -13.57 13.83
N GLU A 278 -6.72 -13.87 14.44
CA GLU A 278 -7.46 -15.08 14.13
C GLU A 278 -8.34 -14.80 12.92
N ASN A 279 -8.37 -15.73 11.98
CA ASN A 279 -9.26 -15.63 10.82
C ASN A 279 -10.71 -15.65 11.31
N GLY A 280 -11.51 -14.70 10.83
CA GLY A 280 -12.94 -14.70 11.10
C GLY A 280 -13.62 -15.83 10.33
N GLU A 281 -14.54 -16.54 11.00
CA GLU A 281 -15.43 -17.51 10.36
C GLU A 281 -16.81 -16.89 10.24
N VAL A 282 -17.46 -17.13 9.10
CA VAL A 282 -18.82 -16.65 8.83
C VAL A 282 -19.67 -17.84 8.42
N GLU A 283 -20.77 -18.02 9.13
CA GLU A 283 -21.80 -19.00 8.76
C GLU A 283 -22.49 -18.55 7.46
N PHE A 284 -22.54 -19.43 6.49
CA PHE A 284 -23.06 -19.15 5.15
C PHE A 284 -24.31 -19.99 4.86
N ASP A 285 -25.42 -19.33 4.57
CA ASP A 285 -26.72 -19.96 4.24
C ASP A 285 -26.96 -19.86 2.72
N SER A 286 -26.79 -21.00 2.04
CA SER A 286 -26.93 -21.14 0.58
C SER A 286 -28.33 -20.77 0.07
N ASP A 287 -29.39 -21.22 0.78
CA ASP A 287 -30.77 -20.93 0.39
C ASP A 287 -31.11 -19.45 0.53
N ARG A 288 -30.63 -18.85 1.61
CA ARG A 288 -30.79 -17.41 1.85
C ARG A 288 -30.07 -16.58 0.79
N LEU A 289 -28.85 -16.98 0.38
CA LEU A 289 -28.14 -16.32 -0.72
C LEU A 289 -28.99 -16.33 -1.98
N ASN A 290 -29.41 -17.52 -2.45
CA ASN A 290 -30.19 -17.66 -3.66
C ASN A 290 -31.47 -16.81 -3.64
N LYS A 291 -32.13 -16.74 -2.49
CA LYS A 291 -33.33 -15.92 -2.30
C LYS A 291 -33.04 -14.41 -2.42
N ILE A 292 -31.88 -13.95 -1.88
CA ILE A 292 -31.51 -12.52 -1.91
C ILE A 292 -31.11 -12.09 -3.33
N ILE A 293 -30.28 -12.90 -4.03
CA ILE A 293 -29.77 -12.55 -5.35
C ILE A 293 -30.71 -12.99 -6.49
N GLY A 294 -31.76 -13.76 -6.19
CA GLY A 294 -32.75 -14.20 -7.20
C GLY A 294 -32.21 -15.27 -8.15
N THR A 295 -31.39 -16.20 -7.65
CA THR A 295 -30.76 -17.28 -8.42
C THR A 295 -31.10 -18.65 -7.86
N GLU A 296 -30.72 -19.71 -8.56
CA GLU A 296 -30.83 -21.12 -8.16
C GLU A 296 -29.46 -21.81 -8.23
N LEU A 297 -28.40 -21.13 -7.75
CA LEU A 297 -27.05 -21.69 -7.69
C LEU A 297 -27.01 -22.87 -6.71
N THR A 298 -26.36 -23.95 -7.11
CA THR A 298 -26.06 -25.08 -6.22
C THR A 298 -24.99 -24.67 -5.19
N GLU A 299 -24.94 -25.39 -4.06
CA GLU A 299 -23.90 -25.17 -3.06
C GLU A 299 -22.47 -25.27 -3.64
N ASN A 300 -22.24 -26.19 -4.57
CA ASN A 300 -20.96 -26.34 -5.22
C ASN A 300 -20.58 -25.11 -6.08
N GLU A 301 -21.53 -24.58 -6.85
CA GLU A 301 -21.31 -23.37 -7.64
C GLU A 301 -20.99 -22.19 -6.75
N GLN A 302 -21.72 -22.04 -5.61
CA GLN A 302 -21.46 -21.00 -4.63
C GLN A 302 -20.06 -21.14 -3.98
N LYS A 303 -19.67 -22.38 -3.61
CA LYS A 303 -18.32 -22.68 -3.11
C LYS A 303 -17.24 -22.36 -4.15
N ASP A 304 -17.47 -22.68 -5.42
CA ASP A 304 -16.54 -22.37 -6.50
C ASP A 304 -16.32 -20.86 -6.65
N TYR A 305 -17.39 -20.05 -6.57
CA TYR A 305 -17.26 -18.60 -6.58
C TYR A 305 -16.44 -18.09 -5.39
N LEU A 306 -16.76 -18.52 -4.17
CA LEU A 306 -16.05 -18.09 -2.97
C LEU A 306 -14.57 -18.52 -3.01
N THR A 307 -14.30 -19.76 -3.43
CA THR A 307 -12.93 -20.27 -3.56
C THR A 307 -12.15 -19.49 -4.62
N SER A 308 -12.80 -19.11 -5.72
CA SER A 308 -12.17 -18.28 -6.76
C SER A 308 -11.78 -16.88 -6.26
N LEU A 309 -12.35 -16.42 -5.15
CA LEU A 309 -12.02 -15.18 -4.46
C LEU A 309 -11.11 -15.41 -3.23
N TYR A 310 -10.49 -16.60 -3.15
CA TYR A 310 -9.56 -17.00 -2.09
C TYR A 310 -10.18 -17.21 -0.69
N PHE A 311 -11.51 -17.29 -0.57
CA PHE A 311 -12.12 -17.73 0.67
C PHE A 311 -11.91 -19.23 0.88
N LYS A 312 -11.61 -19.62 2.12
CA LYS A 312 -11.64 -21.03 2.52
C LYS A 312 -13.09 -21.40 2.82
N THR A 313 -13.58 -22.47 2.20
CA THR A 313 -14.95 -22.96 2.41
C THR A 313 -14.89 -24.41 2.92
N GLU A 314 -15.71 -24.75 3.92
CA GLU A 314 -15.90 -26.09 4.44
C GLU A 314 -17.26 -26.68 4.03
#